data_1e1f25b7fe158e1ed1483f31a445039a
#
_entry.id   1e1f25b7fe158e1ed1483f31a445039a
#
_cell.length_a   1.000
_cell.length_b   1.000
_cell.length_c   1.000
_cell.angle_alpha   90.00
_cell.angle_beta   90.00
_cell.angle_gamma   90.00
#
_symmetry.space_group_name_H-M   'P 1'
#
loop_
_entity.id
_entity.type
_entity.pdbx_description
1 polymer ?
#
loop_
_entity_poly.entity_id
_entity_poly.type
_entity_poly.pdbx_seq_one_letter_code
_entity_poly.pdbx_strand_id
1 'polypeptide(L)'
;MFRATHFVLVPACLSLVLAGCATELPLAERIARATPAVTVVARGETVPVGSANQDAADDPAIWRNPARPEASLIIGTDKKAGLYAYDLDGKIRDFYDAGRVNNVDLRADISVAGSARIVVAASDRNDLTQAKIALFTLDPEIAKLAPIGTVPAGTGEAYGICLGHSEGKLYAFMVLKDGTIHQIALDLTGPAPVGQIVRTLKLATQSEGCVVDEQTQRLYVAEEDVGLWRFDARPTGSTSPTKIASADGKNIVADAEGVALAEGPEGGRYILVSSQGDNAYTIFRASDEAYVGRFRIAEGTFGATEETDGIELIVGDFGPAYPGGLFIAQDGIQAGGAQNFKLVAWDDIKTAIGLPR
;
A
#
# COMPACT_ATOMS: atom_id res chain seq x y z
N MET A 1 -40.21 53.59 -50.18
CA MET A 1 -38.77 53.14 -50.06
C MET A 1 -38.71 52.14 -48.95
N PHE A 2 -38.89 50.84 -49.25
CA PHE A 2 -38.82 49.75 -48.28
C PHE A 2 -37.42 49.07 -48.36
N ARG A 3 -36.69 49.05 -47.25
CA ARG A 3 -35.42 48.33 -47.12
C ARG A 3 -35.71 46.91 -46.67
N ALA A 4 -35.35 45.93 -47.45
CA ALA A 4 -35.36 44.51 -47.10
C ALA A 4 -34.12 44.17 -46.28
N THR A 5 -34.31 43.63 -45.08
CA THR A 5 -33.24 43.12 -44.22
C THR A 5 -33.10 41.61 -44.44
N HIS A 6 -31.96 41.16 -44.97
CA HIS A 6 -31.67 39.75 -45.14
C HIS A 6 -31.12 39.17 -43.85
N PHE A 7 -31.82 38.19 -43.26
CA PHE A 7 -31.31 37.35 -42.18
C PHE A 7 -30.48 36.21 -42.79
N VAL A 8 -29.23 36.17 -42.41
CA VAL A 8 -28.33 35.02 -42.72
C VAL A 8 -28.45 34.01 -41.58
N LEU A 9 -29.04 32.84 -41.83
CA LEU A 9 -29.02 31.71 -40.95
C LEU A 9 -27.65 31.02 -41.05
N VAL A 10 -26.88 31.02 -39.96
CA VAL A 10 -25.66 30.19 -39.80
C VAL A 10 -26.07 28.85 -39.19
N PRO A 11 -25.80 27.71 -39.82
CA PRO A 11 -26.10 26.42 -39.23
C PRO A 11 -25.08 26.14 -38.12
N ALA A 12 -25.55 25.97 -36.87
CA ALA A 12 -24.75 25.48 -35.77
C ALA A 12 -24.53 23.97 -35.93
N CYS A 13 -23.31 23.56 -36.31
CA CYS A 13 -22.92 22.18 -36.26
C CYS A 13 -22.75 21.76 -34.81
N LEU A 14 -23.70 20.97 -34.29
CA LEU A 14 -23.64 20.33 -33.00
C LEU A 14 -22.74 19.10 -33.14
N SER A 15 -21.46 19.22 -32.75
CA SER A 15 -20.54 18.09 -32.68
C SER A 15 -20.90 17.25 -31.44
N LEU A 16 -21.58 16.11 -31.66
CA LEU A 16 -21.73 15.08 -30.63
C LEU A 16 -20.33 14.49 -30.34
N VAL A 17 -19.75 14.85 -29.23
CA VAL A 17 -18.62 14.11 -28.65
C VAL A 17 -19.21 12.84 -28.04
N LEU A 18 -19.10 11.73 -28.75
CA LEU A 18 -19.30 10.39 -28.21
C LEU A 18 -18.16 10.13 -27.21
N ALA A 19 -18.39 10.39 -25.94
CA ALA A 19 -17.57 9.81 -24.90
C ALA A 19 -17.82 8.29 -24.94
N GLY A 20 -16.97 7.57 -25.66
CA GLY A 20 -16.92 6.12 -25.60
C GLY A 20 -16.45 5.76 -24.20
N CYS A 21 -17.31 5.12 -23.39
CA CYS A 21 -16.87 4.36 -22.24
C CYS A 21 -15.93 3.28 -22.82
N ALA A 22 -14.62 3.43 -22.62
CA ALA A 22 -13.69 2.34 -22.86
C ALA A 22 -14.07 1.24 -21.88
N THR A 23 -14.68 0.16 -22.37
CA THR A 23 -14.93 -1.02 -21.54
C THR A 23 -13.57 -1.62 -21.19
N GLU A 24 -13.32 -1.80 -19.92
CA GLU A 24 -12.11 -2.47 -19.44
C GLU A 24 -11.97 -3.84 -20.13
N LEU A 25 -10.72 -4.17 -20.52
CA LEU A 25 -10.45 -5.46 -21.17
C LEU A 25 -10.68 -6.62 -20.18
N PRO A 26 -11.21 -7.77 -20.64
CA PRO A 26 -11.30 -8.96 -19.79
C PRO A 26 -9.94 -9.31 -19.17
N LEU A 27 -9.95 -9.81 -17.94
CA LEU A 27 -8.74 -10.17 -17.19
C LEU A 27 -7.76 -11.04 -18.02
N ALA A 28 -8.27 -12.09 -18.68
CA ALA A 28 -7.45 -12.97 -19.52
C ALA A 28 -6.73 -12.21 -20.66
N GLU A 29 -7.34 -11.18 -21.22
CA GLU A 29 -6.75 -10.35 -22.27
C GLU A 29 -5.72 -9.37 -21.68
N ARG A 30 -5.97 -8.80 -20.49
CA ARG A 30 -5.00 -7.98 -19.76
C ARG A 30 -3.75 -8.79 -19.44
N ILE A 31 -3.92 -10.01 -18.92
CA ILE A 31 -2.83 -10.95 -18.64
C ILE A 31 -2.03 -11.29 -19.91
N ALA A 32 -2.71 -11.58 -21.02
CA ALA A 32 -2.05 -11.95 -22.27
C ALA A 32 -1.24 -10.80 -22.90
N ARG A 33 -1.63 -9.56 -22.64
CA ARG A 33 -0.96 -8.36 -23.16
C ARG A 33 0.21 -7.90 -22.28
N ALA A 34 0.17 -8.22 -20.99
CA ALA A 34 1.18 -7.83 -20.02
C ALA A 34 2.50 -8.61 -20.22
N THR A 35 3.58 -8.09 -19.66
CA THR A 35 4.84 -8.82 -19.55
C THR A 35 4.62 -10.11 -18.75
N PRO A 36 5.10 -11.27 -19.19
CA PRO A 36 4.86 -12.53 -18.49
C PRO A 36 5.30 -12.49 -17.02
N ALA A 37 4.46 -13.04 -16.12
CA ALA A 37 4.74 -13.22 -14.72
C ALA A 37 5.00 -14.70 -14.41
N VAL A 38 6.00 -14.99 -13.57
CA VAL A 38 6.19 -16.33 -12.99
C VAL A 38 5.15 -16.57 -11.90
N THR A 39 4.96 -17.82 -11.49
CA THR A 39 4.01 -18.17 -10.44
C THR A 39 4.72 -18.63 -9.18
N VAL A 40 4.19 -18.20 -8.04
CA VAL A 40 4.51 -18.73 -6.70
C VAL A 40 3.21 -19.17 -6.04
N VAL A 41 3.28 -19.86 -4.90
CA VAL A 41 2.09 -20.26 -4.12
C VAL A 41 2.21 -19.72 -2.71
N ALA A 42 1.08 -19.41 -2.09
CA ALA A 42 1.06 -19.03 -0.69
C ALA A 42 1.40 -20.24 0.20
N ARG A 43 2.15 -20.00 1.28
CA ARG A 43 2.46 -20.97 2.33
C ARG A 43 1.51 -20.87 3.52
N GLY A 44 0.73 -19.80 3.58
CA GLY A 44 -0.26 -19.52 4.61
C GLY A 44 -1.25 -18.47 4.16
N GLU A 45 -2.31 -18.31 4.94
CA GLU A 45 -3.29 -17.23 4.79
C GLU A 45 -3.84 -16.86 6.16
N THR A 46 -4.34 -15.63 6.29
CA THR A 46 -5.04 -15.22 7.52
C THR A 46 -6.48 -15.73 7.53
N VAL A 47 -7.04 -15.87 8.73
CA VAL A 47 -8.49 -15.88 8.88
C VAL A 47 -9.04 -14.61 8.23
N PRO A 48 -10.14 -14.70 7.44
CA PRO A 48 -10.72 -13.53 6.80
C PRO A 48 -11.11 -12.42 7.78
N VAL A 49 -11.12 -11.17 7.31
CA VAL A 49 -11.68 -10.05 8.06
C VAL A 49 -13.18 -10.23 8.29
N GLY A 50 -13.74 -9.54 9.29
CA GLY A 50 -15.13 -9.74 9.70
C GLY A 50 -16.17 -9.18 8.73
N SER A 51 -15.81 -8.21 7.89
CA SER A 51 -16.72 -7.57 6.93
C SER A 51 -16.86 -8.42 5.67
N ALA A 52 -17.82 -9.35 5.68
CA ALA A 52 -18.08 -10.24 4.55
C ALA A 52 -18.90 -9.55 3.44
N ASN A 53 -18.77 -10.04 2.20
CA ASN A 53 -19.49 -9.57 1.00
C ASN A 53 -19.29 -8.06 0.71
N GLN A 54 -18.12 -7.54 1.09
CA GLN A 54 -17.72 -6.16 0.90
C GLN A 54 -16.25 -6.15 0.51
N ASP A 55 -15.83 -5.13 -0.18
CA ASP A 55 -14.44 -4.74 -0.31
C ASP A 55 -13.96 -4.22 1.06
N ALA A 56 -13.25 -5.06 1.80
CA ALA A 56 -13.01 -4.86 3.23
C ALA A 56 -11.55 -5.05 3.67
N ALA A 57 -10.90 -6.18 3.39
CA ALA A 57 -9.47 -6.29 3.63
C ALA A 57 -8.72 -5.39 2.65
N ASP A 58 -7.67 -4.69 3.13
CA ASP A 58 -6.97 -3.73 2.31
C ASP A 58 -5.46 -3.88 2.43
N ASP A 59 -4.87 -3.44 3.52
CA ASP A 59 -3.43 -3.26 3.63
C ASP A 59 -2.85 -4.01 4.84
N PRO A 60 -1.73 -4.72 4.67
CA PRO A 60 -1.02 -5.38 5.76
C PRO A 60 0.22 -4.60 6.19
N ALA A 61 0.58 -4.68 7.46
CA ALA A 61 1.89 -4.30 7.99
C ALA A 61 2.49 -5.44 8.81
N ILE A 62 3.80 -5.62 8.76
CA ILE A 62 4.50 -6.73 9.41
C ILE A 62 5.42 -6.22 10.52
N TRP A 63 5.25 -6.75 11.73
CA TRP A 63 6.25 -6.65 12.77
C TRP A 63 7.06 -7.93 12.87
N ARG A 64 8.36 -7.88 12.55
CA ARG A 64 9.27 -9.01 12.73
C ARG A 64 9.83 -9.03 14.15
N ASN A 65 9.68 -10.17 14.84
CA ASN A 65 10.28 -10.39 16.14
C ASN A 65 11.72 -10.91 15.97
N PRO A 66 12.75 -10.11 16.24
CA PRO A 66 14.13 -10.54 16.02
C PRO A 66 14.61 -11.61 17.01
N ALA A 67 13.99 -11.70 18.20
CA ALA A 67 14.36 -12.66 19.23
C ALA A 67 13.63 -14.00 19.10
N ARG A 68 12.41 -13.99 18.58
CA ARG A 68 11.55 -15.15 18.36
C ARG A 68 10.84 -15.00 17.01
N PRO A 69 11.52 -15.29 15.89
CA PRO A 69 11.01 -15.02 14.55
C PRO A 69 9.60 -15.54 14.29
N GLU A 70 9.28 -16.73 14.77
CA GLU A 70 7.95 -17.35 14.65
C GLU A 70 6.85 -16.67 15.50
N ALA A 71 7.23 -15.79 16.42
CA ALA A 71 6.30 -14.95 17.19
C ALA A 71 6.14 -13.54 16.58
N SER A 72 6.48 -13.36 15.32
CA SER A 72 6.19 -12.14 14.56
C SER A 72 4.69 -11.97 14.35
N LEU A 73 4.26 -10.74 14.12
CA LEU A 73 2.86 -10.39 14.01
C LEU A 73 2.57 -9.64 12.70
N ILE A 74 1.34 -9.79 12.25
CA ILE A 74 0.79 -9.10 11.08
C ILE A 74 -0.34 -8.22 11.57
N ILE A 75 -0.38 -6.97 11.12
CA ILE A 75 -1.52 -6.09 11.27
C ILE A 75 -2.19 -5.99 9.92
N GLY A 76 -3.50 -6.24 9.86
CA GLY A 76 -4.28 -6.11 8.63
C GLY A 76 -5.46 -5.18 8.83
N THR A 77 -5.81 -4.42 7.82
CA THR A 77 -6.97 -3.54 7.86
C THR A 77 -8.24 -4.25 7.39
N ASP A 78 -9.35 -3.91 8.04
CA ASP A 78 -10.72 -4.04 7.52
C ASP A 78 -11.24 -2.62 7.30
N LYS A 79 -11.36 -2.21 6.04
CA LYS A 79 -11.79 -0.84 5.63
C LYS A 79 -13.12 -0.41 6.23
N LYS A 80 -13.89 -1.33 6.79
CA LYS A 80 -15.23 -1.09 7.33
C LYS A 80 -15.27 -1.09 8.85
N ALA A 81 -14.27 -1.75 9.51
CA ALA A 81 -14.37 -2.05 10.93
C ALA A 81 -13.13 -1.72 11.77
N GLY A 82 -11.91 -1.79 11.20
CA GLY A 82 -10.71 -1.46 11.98
C GLY A 82 -9.50 -2.33 11.70
N LEU A 83 -8.77 -2.70 12.74
CA LEU A 83 -7.47 -3.36 12.64
C LEU A 83 -7.50 -4.74 13.30
N TYR A 84 -6.98 -5.73 12.58
CA TYR A 84 -6.69 -7.07 13.08
C TYR A 84 -5.21 -7.23 13.39
N ALA A 85 -4.88 -7.94 14.47
CA ALA A 85 -3.55 -8.51 14.68
C ALA A 85 -3.62 -10.02 14.47
N TYR A 86 -2.74 -10.57 13.64
CA TYR A 86 -2.63 -11.99 13.36
C TYR A 86 -1.26 -12.52 13.76
N ASP A 87 -1.19 -13.83 14.08
CA ASP A 87 0.09 -14.56 14.11
C ASP A 87 0.47 -15.10 12.71
N LEU A 88 1.64 -15.72 12.60
CA LEU A 88 2.11 -16.27 11.32
C LEU A 88 1.34 -17.53 10.86
N ASP A 89 0.53 -18.14 11.73
CA ASP A 89 -0.45 -19.16 11.35
C ASP A 89 -1.74 -18.55 10.76
N GLY A 90 -1.80 -17.22 10.68
CA GLY A 90 -2.95 -16.47 10.19
C GLY A 90 -4.11 -16.37 11.17
N LYS A 91 -3.94 -16.78 12.44
CA LYS A 91 -4.98 -16.74 13.46
C LYS A 91 -5.13 -15.34 14.03
N ILE A 92 -6.37 -14.89 14.22
CA ILE A 92 -6.67 -13.61 14.88
C ILE A 92 -6.18 -13.68 16.34
N ARG A 93 -5.37 -12.71 16.74
CA ARG A 93 -4.87 -12.53 18.09
C ARG A 93 -5.53 -11.34 18.79
N ASP A 94 -5.87 -10.30 18.02
CA ASP A 94 -6.60 -9.14 18.51
C ASP A 94 -7.41 -8.51 17.37
N PHE A 95 -8.45 -7.79 17.74
CA PHE A 95 -9.21 -6.91 16.86
C PHE A 95 -9.50 -5.61 17.59
N TYR A 96 -9.18 -4.49 16.95
CA TYR A 96 -9.52 -3.17 17.46
C TYR A 96 -10.50 -2.47 16.51
N ASP A 97 -11.69 -2.16 17.01
CA ASP A 97 -12.69 -1.36 16.29
C ASP A 97 -12.21 0.10 16.19
N ALA A 98 -11.58 0.43 15.08
CA ALA A 98 -11.13 1.77 14.73
C ALA A 98 -12.12 2.49 13.80
N GLY A 99 -13.24 1.86 13.48
CA GLY A 99 -14.14 2.30 12.43
C GLY A 99 -13.50 2.18 11.05
N ARG A 100 -13.73 3.17 10.18
CA ARG A 100 -13.24 3.13 8.80
C ARG A 100 -11.77 3.56 8.73
N VAL A 101 -10.92 2.59 8.40
CA VAL A 101 -9.50 2.80 8.09
C VAL A 101 -9.22 2.34 6.66
N ASN A 102 -8.06 2.65 6.08
CA ASN A 102 -7.65 2.11 4.79
C ASN A 102 -6.29 1.43 4.94
N ASN A 103 -5.18 2.13 4.74
CA ASN A 103 -3.86 1.55 4.87
C ASN A 103 -3.32 1.61 6.30
N VAL A 104 -2.32 0.77 6.57
CA VAL A 104 -1.63 0.67 7.85
C VAL A 104 -0.12 0.51 7.64
N ASP A 105 0.68 1.15 8.48
CA ASP A 105 2.12 0.91 8.56
C ASP A 105 2.57 0.90 10.03
N LEU A 106 3.73 0.34 10.31
CA LEU A 106 4.26 0.29 11.67
C LEU A 106 5.77 0.53 11.73
N ARG A 107 6.22 1.03 12.88
CA ARG A 107 7.65 1.13 13.20
C ARG A 107 7.90 0.70 14.64
N ALA A 108 8.96 -0.08 14.83
CA ALA A 108 9.43 -0.48 16.15
C ALA A 108 10.38 0.56 16.77
N ASP A 109 10.66 0.42 18.04
CA ASP A 109 11.60 1.23 18.82
C ASP A 109 11.29 2.74 18.84
N ILE A 110 10.03 3.10 18.66
CA ILE A 110 9.57 4.49 18.73
C ILE A 110 9.37 4.90 20.19
N SER A 111 9.90 6.07 20.57
CA SER A 111 9.67 6.63 21.89
C SER A 111 8.23 7.15 22.04
N VAL A 112 7.44 6.47 22.86
CA VAL A 112 6.07 6.88 23.22
C VAL A 112 6.04 7.13 24.72
N ALA A 113 5.76 8.36 25.12
CA ALA A 113 5.77 8.80 26.53
C ALA A 113 7.03 8.31 27.30
N GLY A 114 8.20 8.38 26.65
CA GLY A 114 9.50 8.01 27.22
C GLY A 114 9.83 6.51 27.24
N SER A 115 9.01 5.67 26.60
CA SER A 115 9.26 4.22 26.47
C SER A 115 9.32 3.80 25.01
N ALA A 116 10.25 2.89 24.64
CA ALA A 116 10.29 2.29 23.31
C ALA A 116 9.06 1.40 23.10
N ARG A 117 8.37 1.60 21.99
CA ARG A 117 7.14 0.89 21.60
C ARG A 117 7.16 0.54 20.12
N ILE A 118 6.33 -0.41 19.74
CA ILE A 118 5.92 -0.60 18.35
C ILE A 118 4.72 0.31 18.14
N VAL A 119 4.88 1.26 17.22
CA VAL A 119 3.81 2.20 16.83
C VAL A 119 3.18 1.72 15.54
N VAL A 120 1.86 1.63 15.52
CA VAL A 120 1.03 1.33 14.36
C VAL A 120 0.27 2.59 13.99
N ALA A 121 0.29 2.96 12.73
CA ALA A 121 -0.42 4.11 12.18
C ALA A 121 -1.35 3.66 11.06
N ALA A 122 -2.62 4.03 11.13
CA ALA A 122 -3.60 3.75 10.09
C ALA A 122 -4.20 5.05 9.55
N SER A 123 -4.48 5.07 8.25
CA SER A 123 -5.22 6.16 7.62
C SER A 123 -6.68 6.10 8.06
N ASP A 124 -7.10 7.05 8.88
CA ASP A 124 -8.47 7.16 9.43
C ASP A 124 -9.34 7.95 8.46
N ARG A 125 -10.30 7.26 7.85
CA ARG A 125 -11.30 7.78 6.91
C ARG A 125 -12.73 7.80 7.47
N ASN A 126 -12.88 7.86 8.80
CA ASN A 126 -14.20 8.02 9.43
C ASN A 126 -14.87 9.34 9.02
N ASP A 127 -14.09 10.37 8.70
CA ASP A 127 -14.54 11.60 8.06
C ASP A 127 -13.86 11.74 6.69
N LEU A 128 -14.63 11.62 5.60
CA LEU A 128 -14.13 11.68 4.22
C LEU A 128 -13.65 13.07 3.79
N THR A 129 -13.85 14.08 4.62
CA THR A 129 -13.45 15.47 4.36
C THR A 129 -12.27 15.94 5.19
N GLN A 130 -11.93 15.22 6.27
CA GLN A 130 -10.88 15.56 7.22
C GLN A 130 -10.07 14.33 7.56
N ALA A 131 -8.97 14.12 6.80
CA ALA A 131 -8.06 13.01 7.02
C ALA A 131 -7.42 13.07 8.40
N LYS A 132 -7.26 11.91 9.04
CA LYS A 132 -6.53 11.74 10.30
C LYS A 132 -5.63 10.53 10.22
N ILE A 133 -4.65 10.48 11.12
CA ILE A 133 -3.88 9.26 11.39
C ILE A 133 -4.38 8.73 12.73
N ALA A 134 -4.90 7.52 12.75
CA ALA A 134 -5.15 6.77 13.96
C ALA A 134 -3.86 6.07 14.41
N LEU A 135 -3.45 6.31 15.65
CA LEU A 135 -2.18 5.82 16.20
C LEU A 135 -2.41 4.85 17.35
N PHE A 136 -1.67 3.75 17.32
CA PHE A 136 -1.73 2.68 18.32
C PHE A 136 -0.33 2.26 18.73
N THR A 137 -0.23 1.61 19.87
CA THR A 137 0.90 0.74 20.21
C THR A 137 0.50 -0.70 20.06
N LEU A 138 1.44 -1.55 19.60
CA LEU A 138 1.30 -2.99 19.60
C LEU A 138 2.13 -3.57 20.75
N ASP A 139 1.48 -4.30 21.66
CA ASP A 139 2.17 -5.14 22.64
C ASP A 139 2.44 -6.51 22.02
N PRO A 140 3.70 -6.83 21.68
CA PRO A 140 4.01 -8.06 20.95
C PRO A 140 3.93 -9.33 21.79
N GLU A 141 3.96 -9.24 23.12
CA GLU A 141 3.91 -10.43 24.00
C GLU A 141 2.49 -11.01 24.08
N ILE A 142 1.49 -10.15 23.98
CA ILE A 142 0.08 -10.57 24.01
C ILE A 142 -0.65 -10.27 22.71
N ALA A 143 0.08 -9.76 21.69
CA ALA A 143 -0.40 -9.39 20.37
C ALA A 143 -1.58 -8.41 20.41
N LYS A 144 -1.52 -7.38 21.27
CA LYS A 144 -2.64 -6.48 21.54
C LYS A 144 -2.37 -5.06 21.06
N LEU A 145 -3.35 -4.50 20.34
CA LEU A 145 -3.39 -3.10 19.94
C LEU A 145 -3.99 -2.23 21.04
N ALA A 146 -3.36 -1.08 21.33
CA ALA A 146 -3.85 -0.09 22.27
C ALA A 146 -3.78 1.31 21.64
N PRO A 147 -4.89 2.07 21.56
CA PRO A 147 -4.88 3.40 20.95
C PRO A 147 -4.08 4.38 21.78
N ILE A 148 -3.33 5.25 21.11
CA ILE A 148 -2.63 6.38 21.75
C ILE A 148 -3.18 7.73 21.30
N GLY A 149 -4.08 7.75 20.32
CA GLY A 149 -4.77 8.94 19.87
C GLY A 149 -4.80 9.08 18.34
N THR A 150 -5.27 10.24 17.89
CA THR A 150 -5.31 10.59 16.48
C THR A 150 -4.63 11.93 16.24
N VAL A 151 -4.05 12.13 15.05
CA VAL A 151 -3.53 13.44 14.62
C VAL A 151 -4.19 13.87 13.31
N PRO A 152 -4.50 15.18 13.14
CA PRO A 152 -5.00 15.70 11.87
C PRO A 152 -3.98 15.49 10.75
N ALA A 153 -4.46 15.10 9.57
CA ALA A 153 -3.63 14.78 8.42
C ALA A 153 -3.99 15.55 7.15
N GLY A 154 -4.84 16.55 7.24
CA GLY A 154 -5.23 17.44 6.14
C GLY A 154 -6.71 17.37 5.77
N THR A 155 -7.10 18.22 4.82
CA THR A 155 -8.46 18.24 4.26
C THR A 155 -8.53 17.29 3.08
N GLY A 156 -9.47 16.37 3.08
CA GLY A 156 -9.69 15.34 2.07
C GLY A 156 -9.89 13.96 2.68
N GLU A 157 -10.09 12.97 1.83
CA GLU A 157 -10.25 11.57 2.25
C GLU A 157 -8.88 10.95 2.51
N ALA A 158 -8.66 10.44 3.74
CA ALA A 158 -7.48 9.64 4.07
C ALA A 158 -7.52 8.33 3.28
N TYR A 159 -6.40 7.95 2.65
CA TYR A 159 -6.35 6.77 1.79
C TYR A 159 -5.09 5.96 2.11
N GLY A 160 -3.95 6.21 1.46
CA GLY A 160 -2.70 5.55 1.79
C GLY A 160 -1.97 6.16 2.99
N ILE A 161 -1.15 5.36 3.66
CA ILE A 161 -0.22 5.84 4.70
C ILE A 161 1.06 5.01 4.69
N CYS A 162 2.20 5.67 4.87
CA CYS A 162 3.45 5.01 5.22
C CYS A 162 4.27 5.86 6.19
N LEU A 163 5.08 5.19 7.00
CA LEU A 163 5.96 5.79 7.99
C LEU A 163 7.40 5.78 7.51
N GLY A 164 8.21 6.69 8.02
CA GLY A 164 9.65 6.68 7.77
C GLY A 164 10.42 7.65 8.65
N HIS A 165 11.67 7.31 8.94
CA HIS A 165 12.57 8.19 9.66
C HIS A 165 13.36 9.09 8.71
N SER A 166 13.48 10.34 9.08
CA SER A 166 14.39 11.30 8.47
C SER A 166 14.96 12.21 9.54
N GLU A 167 16.27 12.44 9.50
CA GLU A 167 16.96 13.35 10.45
C GLU A 167 16.64 13.02 11.93
N GLY A 168 16.49 11.73 12.26
CA GLY A 168 16.20 11.26 13.62
C GLY A 168 14.76 11.48 14.11
N LYS A 169 13.84 11.87 13.23
CA LYS A 169 12.42 12.06 13.53
C LYS A 169 11.56 11.07 12.75
N LEU A 170 10.42 10.72 13.34
CA LEU A 170 9.40 9.91 12.68
C LEU A 170 8.47 10.81 11.85
N TYR A 171 8.24 10.43 10.62
CA TYR A 171 7.26 11.06 9.73
C TYR A 171 6.23 10.03 9.25
N ALA A 172 4.99 10.49 9.11
CA ALA A 172 3.98 9.81 8.32
C ALA A 172 3.81 10.53 6.99
N PHE A 173 3.61 9.76 5.92
CA PHE A 173 3.18 10.27 4.62
C PHE A 173 1.73 9.83 4.44
N MET A 174 0.80 10.78 4.63
CA MET A 174 -0.62 10.57 4.40
C MET A 174 -0.92 10.85 2.93
N VAL A 175 -1.28 9.81 2.19
CA VAL A 175 -1.74 9.92 0.81
C VAL A 175 -3.25 10.12 0.84
N LEU A 176 -3.71 11.26 0.36
CA LEU A 176 -5.13 11.54 0.19
C LEU A 176 -5.60 11.00 -1.17
N LYS A 177 -6.86 10.62 -1.24
CA LYS A 177 -7.45 10.00 -2.43
C LYS A 177 -7.32 10.84 -3.71
N ASP A 178 -7.20 12.15 -3.58
CA ASP A 178 -7.01 13.07 -4.71
C ASP A 178 -5.55 13.17 -5.22
N GLY A 179 -4.63 12.36 -4.66
CA GLY A 179 -3.19 12.39 -4.97
C GLY A 179 -2.40 13.45 -4.21
N THR A 180 -2.99 14.16 -3.25
CA THR A 180 -2.25 15.02 -2.32
C THR A 180 -1.54 14.15 -1.28
N ILE A 181 -0.26 14.44 -1.00
CA ILE A 181 0.52 13.68 0.00
C ILE A 181 1.05 14.67 1.03
N HIS A 182 0.61 14.51 2.27
CA HIS A 182 1.12 15.30 3.39
C HIS A 182 2.22 14.56 4.15
N GLN A 183 3.41 15.15 4.22
CA GLN A 183 4.45 14.68 5.13
C GLN A 183 4.23 15.32 6.50
N ILE A 184 4.02 14.49 7.51
CA ILE A 184 3.61 14.88 8.85
C ILE A 184 4.68 14.44 9.84
N ALA A 185 5.33 15.41 10.50
CA ALA A 185 6.23 15.11 11.62
C ALA A 185 5.40 14.65 12.82
N LEU A 186 5.72 13.49 13.38
CA LEU A 186 5.04 12.92 14.54
C LEU A 186 5.88 13.11 15.80
N ASP A 187 5.28 13.69 16.84
CA ASP A 187 5.82 13.71 18.19
C ASP A 187 4.89 12.90 19.13
N LEU A 188 5.42 11.79 19.63
CA LEU A 188 4.72 10.84 20.49
C LEU A 188 5.29 10.85 21.93
N THR A 189 6.17 11.78 22.25
CA THR A 189 6.85 11.85 23.55
C THR A 189 6.01 12.45 24.67
N GLY A 190 5.00 13.24 24.30
CA GLY A 190 4.04 13.86 25.21
C GLY A 190 2.90 12.93 25.67
N PRO A 191 1.95 13.45 26.45
CA PRO A 191 0.79 12.69 26.96
C PRO A 191 -0.24 12.36 25.86
N ALA A 192 -0.17 13.03 24.73
CA ALA A 192 -0.98 12.78 23.53
C ALA A 192 -0.11 12.96 22.29
N PRO A 193 -0.39 12.24 21.18
CA PRO A 193 0.34 12.39 19.93
C PRO A 193 0.09 13.78 19.31
N VAL A 194 1.15 14.35 18.75
CA VAL A 194 1.10 15.60 17.98
C VAL A 194 1.63 15.36 16.58
N GLY A 195 0.89 15.83 15.58
CA GLY A 195 1.28 15.80 14.17
C GLY A 195 1.36 17.21 13.59
N GLN A 196 2.42 17.48 12.82
CA GLN A 196 2.59 18.73 12.09
C GLN A 196 2.86 18.45 10.62
N ILE A 197 1.99 18.94 9.72
CA ILE A 197 2.25 18.91 8.28
C ILE A 197 3.45 19.83 8.01
N VAL A 198 4.55 19.25 7.56
CA VAL A 198 5.81 19.98 7.27
C VAL A 198 6.01 20.21 5.79
N ARG A 199 5.37 19.39 4.95
CA ARG A 199 5.47 19.46 3.49
C ARG A 199 4.25 18.85 2.82
N THR A 200 3.90 19.35 1.65
CA THR A 200 2.87 18.78 0.76
C THR A 200 3.49 18.44 -0.58
N LEU A 201 3.25 17.21 -1.03
CA LEU A 201 3.58 16.69 -2.34
C LEU A 201 2.27 16.49 -3.11
N LYS A 202 2.34 16.34 -4.45
CA LYS A 202 1.14 16.17 -5.27
C LYS A 202 1.40 15.27 -6.46
N LEU A 203 0.51 14.30 -6.65
CA LEU A 203 0.27 13.56 -7.89
C LEU A 203 -1.05 14.02 -8.50
N ALA A 204 -1.31 13.67 -9.74
CA ALA A 204 -2.40 14.27 -10.49
C ALA A 204 -3.77 13.64 -10.18
N THR A 205 -3.78 12.35 -9.85
CA THR A 205 -4.98 11.52 -9.71
C THR A 205 -4.94 10.67 -8.44
N GLN A 206 -5.88 9.77 -8.30
CA GLN A 206 -6.00 8.85 -7.18
C GLN A 206 -4.69 8.09 -6.97
N SER A 207 -4.24 8.06 -5.74
CA SER A 207 -2.97 7.45 -5.33
C SER A 207 -3.16 6.80 -3.97
N GLU A 208 -2.51 5.67 -3.74
CA GLU A 208 -2.70 4.93 -2.51
C GLU A 208 -1.39 4.40 -1.91
N GLY A 209 -0.89 3.27 -2.42
CA GLY A 209 0.25 2.57 -1.86
C GLY A 209 1.49 3.43 -1.77
N CYS A 210 2.16 3.41 -0.63
CA CYS A 210 3.44 4.09 -0.47
C CYS A 210 4.41 3.34 0.45
N VAL A 211 5.72 3.57 0.26
CA VAL A 211 6.77 3.06 1.14
C VAL A 211 7.96 4.03 1.20
N VAL A 212 8.60 4.11 2.35
CA VAL A 212 9.80 4.93 2.54
C VAL A 212 11.06 4.07 2.60
N ASP A 213 11.99 4.30 1.68
CA ASP A 213 13.37 3.83 1.81
C ASP A 213 14.15 4.80 2.71
N GLU A 214 14.25 4.46 3.99
CA GLU A 214 14.93 5.29 4.99
C GLU A 214 16.45 5.41 4.73
N GLN A 215 17.06 4.41 4.08
CA GLN A 215 18.50 4.43 3.79
C GLN A 215 18.83 5.45 2.70
N THR A 216 18.03 5.52 1.64
CA THR A 216 18.24 6.42 0.52
C THR A 216 17.39 7.69 0.60
N GLN A 217 16.53 7.79 1.61
CA GLN A 217 15.59 8.90 1.81
C GLN A 217 14.71 9.12 0.58
N ARG A 218 14.11 8.04 0.09
CA ARG A 218 13.18 8.05 -1.04
C ARG A 218 11.81 7.59 -0.57
N LEU A 219 10.80 8.30 -1.04
CA LEU A 219 9.39 7.90 -0.90
C LEU A 219 8.92 7.38 -2.26
N TYR A 220 8.39 6.16 -2.29
CA TYR A 220 7.74 5.60 -3.48
C TYR A 220 6.25 5.64 -3.28
N VAL A 221 5.51 6.01 -4.33
CA VAL A 221 4.04 6.15 -4.29
C VAL A 221 3.45 5.60 -5.58
N ALA A 222 2.41 4.80 -5.47
CA ALA A 222 1.60 4.35 -6.59
C ALA A 222 0.46 5.34 -6.87
N GLU A 223 0.34 5.76 -8.13
CA GLU A 223 -0.79 6.50 -8.68
C GLU A 223 -1.55 5.53 -9.60
N GLU A 224 -2.77 5.16 -9.22
CA GLU A 224 -3.48 3.96 -9.68
C GLU A 224 -3.47 3.80 -11.22
N ASP A 225 -4.04 4.74 -11.94
CA ASP A 225 -4.12 4.72 -13.42
C ASP A 225 -2.82 5.13 -14.11
N VAL A 226 -1.79 5.59 -13.38
CA VAL A 226 -0.63 6.28 -13.97
C VAL A 226 0.68 5.52 -13.78
N GLY A 227 0.89 4.93 -12.59
CA GLY A 227 2.06 4.10 -12.31
C GLY A 227 2.83 4.46 -11.03
N LEU A 228 4.10 4.09 -10.99
CA LEU A 228 4.96 4.23 -9.80
C LEU A 228 5.81 5.50 -9.89
N TRP A 229 5.81 6.25 -8.77
CA TRP A 229 6.54 7.50 -8.62
C TRP A 229 7.53 7.45 -7.46
N ARG A 230 8.55 8.30 -7.53
CA ARG A 230 9.52 8.56 -6.47
C ARG A 230 9.58 10.03 -6.12
N PHE A 231 9.63 10.32 -4.81
CA PHE A 231 9.92 11.62 -4.24
C PHE A 231 11.17 11.56 -3.33
N ASP A 232 11.73 12.71 -3.00
CA ASP A 232 12.66 12.86 -1.88
C ASP A 232 11.86 12.80 -0.56
N ALA A 233 12.20 11.89 0.35
CA ALA A 233 11.49 11.72 1.63
C ALA A 233 11.94 12.71 2.72
N ARG A 234 13.05 13.45 2.50
CA ARG A 234 13.51 14.44 3.48
C ARG A 234 12.53 15.60 3.59
N PRO A 235 12.28 16.14 4.80
CA PRO A 235 11.30 17.22 4.99
C PRO A 235 11.65 18.50 4.23
N THR A 236 12.93 18.72 3.91
CA THR A 236 13.43 19.85 3.13
C THR A 236 13.73 19.50 1.67
N GLY A 237 13.42 18.27 1.26
CA GLY A 237 13.71 17.77 -0.09
C GLY A 237 12.83 18.35 -1.18
N SER A 238 13.13 18.01 -2.44
CA SER A 238 12.32 18.43 -3.60
C SER A 238 10.90 17.88 -3.51
N THR A 239 9.92 18.69 -3.89
CA THR A 239 8.52 18.27 -4.04
C THR A 239 8.20 17.71 -5.43
N SER A 240 9.15 17.73 -6.36
CA SER A 240 8.96 17.25 -7.72
C SER A 240 9.06 15.73 -7.78
N PRO A 241 8.06 15.01 -8.32
CA PRO A 241 8.11 13.57 -8.51
C PRO A 241 9.02 13.18 -9.69
N THR A 242 9.56 11.96 -9.62
CA THR A 242 10.16 11.27 -10.76
C THR A 242 9.34 10.02 -11.04
N LYS A 243 8.85 9.86 -12.27
CA LYS A 243 8.14 8.63 -12.66
C LYS A 243 9.14 7.50 -12.87
N ILE A 244 8.92 6.37 -12.21
CA ILE A 244 9.73 5.14 -12.33
C ILE A 244 9.16 4.25 -13.44
N ALA A 245 7.84 4.01 -13.39
CA ALA A 245 7.16 3.14 -14.34
C ALA A 245 5.76 3.66 -14.61
N SER A 246 5.26 3.39 -15.81
CA SER A 246 3.88 3.70 -16.20
C SER A 246 2.99 2.47 -16.07
N ALA A 247 1.73 2.70 -15.69
CA ALA A 247 0.66 1.71 -15.80
C ALA A 247 0.20 1.63 -17.26
N ASP A 248 1.06 1.08 -18.11
CA ASP A 248 0.89 1.03 -19.57
C ASP A 248 0.34 -0.32 -20.09
N GLY A 249 -0.09 -1.17 -19.16
CA GLY A 249 -0.58 -2.50 -19.46
C GLY A 249 0.53 -3.51 -19.80
N LYS A 250 1.80 -3.21 -19.50
CA LYS A 250 2.95 -4.09 -19.68
C LYS A 250 3.54 -4.57 -18.35
N ASN A 251 4.39 -3.76 -17.75
CA ASN A 251 4.98 -4.10 -16.44
C ASN A 251 4.01 -3.83 -15.29
N ILE A 252 3.20 -2.80 -15.41
CA ILE A 252 2.09 -2.49 -14.51
C ILE A 252 0.82 -2.41 -15.34
N VAL A 253 -0.19 -3.17 -14.95
CA VAL A 253 -1.56 -3.10 -15.47
C VAL A 253 -2.40 -2.40 -14.40
N ALA A 254 -3.03 -1.30 -14.76
CA ALA A 254 -3.80 -0.49 -13.82
C ALA A 254 -4.91 -1.34 -13.12
N ASP A 255 -5.10 -1.19 -11.82
CA ASP A 255 -4.50 -0.12 -11.03
C ASP A 255 -3.11 -0.51 -10.49
N ALA A 256 -2.26 0.50 -10.30
CA ALA A 256 -1.03 0.38 -9.51
C ALA A 256 -1.38 0.67 -8.05
N GLU A 257 -1.27 -0.33 -7.17
CA GLU A 257 -1.77 -0.26 -5.80
C GLU A 257 -0.63 -0.35 -4.77
N GLY A 258 -0.68 -1.27 -3.83
CA GLY A 258 0.28 -1.41 -2.75
C GLY A 258 1.74 -1.38 -3.20
N VAL A 259 2.60 -0.75 -2.40
CA VAL A 259 4.04 -0.63 -2.66
C VAL A 259 4.82 -1.13 -1.45
N ALA A 260 5.71 -2.09 -1.67
CA ALA A 260 6.58 -2.64 -0.63
C ALA A 260 8.06 -2.51 -1.02
N LEU A 261 8.94 -2.59 -0.03
CA LEU A 261 10.39 -2.50 -0.21
C LEU A 261 11.09 -3.73 0.36
N ALA A 262 11.83 -4.45 -0.49
CA ALA A 262 12.69 -5.55 -0.08
C ALA A 262 14.15 -5.11 0.01
N GLU A 263 14.85 -5.53 1.05
CA GLU A 263 16.31 -5.47 1.06
C GLU A 263 16.88 -6.61 0.21
N GLY A 264 17.82 -6.30 -0.66
CA GLY A 264 18.53 -7.26 -1.49
C GLY A 264 19.93 -7.60 -0.93
N PRO A 265 20.66 -8.52 -1.58
CA PRO A 265 22.05 -8.80 -1.25
C PRO A 265 22.92 -7.53 -1.29
N GLU A 266 23.97 -7.49 -0.44
CA GLU A 266 24.94 -6.39 -0.41
C GLU A 266 24.31 -4.98 -0.25
N GLY A 267 23.14 -4.90 0.39
CA GLY A 267 22.43 -3.62 0.60
C GLY A 267 21.68 -3.12 -0.62
N GLY A 268 21.51 -3.94 -1.68
CA GLY A 268 20.58 -3.66 -2.77
C GLY A 268 19.14 -3.72 -2.29
N ARG A 269 18.27 -2.92 -2.92
CA ARG A 269 16.83 -2.89 -2.59
C ARG A 269 16.00 -3.14 -3.83
N TYR A 270 14.82 -3.74 -3.60
CA TYR A 270 13.82 -3.95 -4.64
C TYR A 270 12.52 -3.29 -4.22
N ILE A 271 11.90 -2.60 -5.15
CA ILE A 271 10.58 -2.00 -5.01
C ILE A 271 9.59 -2.98 -5.64
N LEU A 272 8.59 -3.38 -4.87
CA LEU A 272 7.48 -4.20 -5.35
C LEU A 272 6.24 -3.32 -5.46
N VAL A 273 5.45 -3.53 -6.50
CA VAL A 273 4.20 -2.82 -6.74
C VAL A 273 3.11 -3.81 -7.11
N SER A 274 1.94 -3.69 -6.50
CA SER A 274 0.76 -4.43 -6.94
C SER A 274 0.31 -3.92 -8.30
N SER A 275 0.18 -4.83 -9.26
CA SER A 275 -0.41 -4.63 -10.59
C SER A 275 -1.78 -5.29 -10.55
N GLN A 276 -2.74 -4.59 -9.90
CA GLN A 276 -4.05 -5.12 -9.57
C GLN A 276 -4.79 -5.59 -10.82
N GLY A 277 -4.73 -4.80 -11.89
CA GLY A 277 -5.46 -5.05 -13.11
C GLY A 277 -5.15 -6.37 -13.82
N ASP A 278 -4.06 -7.08 -13.46
CA ASP A 278 -3.79 -8.42 -13.99
C ASP A 278 -3.32 -9.41 -12.91
N ASN A 279 -3.64 -9.12 -11.65
CA ASN A 279 -3.37 -9.98 -10.48
C ASN A 279 -1.89 -10.38 -10.39
N ALA A 280 -0.98 -9.41 -10.55
CA ALA A 280 0.46 -9.65 -10.52
C ALA A 280 1.19 -8.61 -9.66
N TYR A 281 2.43 -8.90 -9.34
CA TYR A 281 3.33 -8.02 -8.59
C TYR A 281 4.57 -7.77 -9.42
N THR A 282 4.92 -6.50 -9.58
CA THR A 282 6.06 -6.08 -10.40
C THR A 282 7.21 -5.65 -9.51
N ILE A 283 8.43 -6.07 -9.87
CA ILE A 283 9.65 -5.76 -9.12
C ILE A 283 10.56 -4.86 -9.95
N PHE A 284 11.02 -3.78 -9.30
CA PHE A 284 12.04 -2.88 -9.82
C PHE A 284 13.25 -2.87 -8.88
N ARG A 285 14.44 -2.66 -9.43
CA ARG A 285 15.66 -2.47 -8.64
C ARG A 285 15.75 -1.02 -8.18
N ALA A 286 15.81 -0.77 -6.86
CA ALA A 286 15.76 0.59 -6.33
C ALA A 286 16.99 1.45 -6.66
N SER A 287 18.14 0.86 -7.03
CA SER A 287 19.36 1.61 -7.33
C SER A 287 19.31 2.35 -8.67
N ASP A 288 18.73 1.73 -9.69
CA ASP A 288 18.65 2.23 -11.07
C ASP A 288 17.21 2.25 -11.63
N GLU A 289 16.24 1.84 -10.79
CA GLU A 289 14.81 1.78 -11.13
C GLU A 289 14.49 0.84 -12.30
N ALA A 290 15.42 -0.06 -12.63
CA ALA A 290 15.26 -1.01 -13.71
C ALA A 290 14.23 -2.10 -13.36
N TYR A 291 13.39 -2.45 -14.34
CA TYR A 291 12.50 -3.60 -14.25
C TYR A 291 13.31 -4.89 -14.03
N VAL A 292 12.86 -5.72 -13.08
CA VAL A 292 13.50 -6.98 -12.71
C VAL A 292 12.67 -8.17 -13.15
N GLY A 293 11.38 -8.17 -12.86
CA GLY A 293 10.49 -9.28 -13.15
C GLY A 293 9.11 -9.07 -12.55
N ARG A 294 8.24 -10.06 -12.77
CA ARG A 294 6.87 -10.09 -12.26
C ARG A 294 6.52 -11.49 -11.77
N PHE A 295 5.67 -11.56 -10.74
CA PHE A 295 5.13 -12.82 -10.26
C PHE A 295 3.65 -12.71 -9.95
N ARG A 296 2.97 -13.86 -9.84
CA ARG A 296 1.60 -14.03 -9.35
C ARG A 296 1.57 -15.05 -8.24
N ILE A 297 0.66 -14.87 -7.29
CA ILE A 297 0.31 -15.93 -6.35
C ILE A 297 -0.78 -16.76 -7.00
N ALA A 298 -0.42 -17.99 -7.35
CA ALA A 298 -1.33 -18.94 -8.00
C ALA A 298 -2.04 -19.83 -6.97
N GLU A 299 -3.11 -20.48 -7.43
CA GLU A 299 -3.81 -21.51 -6.67
C GLU A 299 -2.85 -22.58 -6.17
N GLY A 300 -3.00 -22.99 -4.91
CA GLY A 300 -2.21 -24.00 -4.24
C GLY A 300 -3.00 -24.64 -3.08
N THR A 301 -2.34 -24.86 -1.96
CA THR A 301 -3.03 -25.29 -0.71
C THR A 301 -3.95 -24.18 -0.21
N PHE A 302 -3.50 -22.94 -0.37
CA PHE A 302 -4.25 -21.71 -0.14
C PHE A 302 -4.61 -21.12 -1.51
N GLY A 303 -5.68 -20.32 -1.58
CA GLY A 303 -6.14 -19.74 -2.84
C GLY A 303 -5.10 -18.85 -3.53
N ALA A 304 -5.37 -18.45 -4.77
CA ALA A 304 -4.66 -17.40 -5.48
C ALA A 304 -4.93 -16.03 -4.83
N THR A 305 -4.29 -14.97 -5.31
CA THR A 305 -4.70 -13.60 -5.03
C THR A 305 -5.30 -12.96 -6.28
N GLU A 306 -6.37 -12.21 -6.07
CA GLU A 306 -7.02 -11.41 -7.11
C GLU A 306 -7.35 -10.02 -6.55
N GLU A 307 -7.29 -9.00 -7.43
CA GLU A 307 -7.63 -7.61 -7.09
C GLU A 307 -6.91 -7.12 -5.82
N THR A 308 -5.58 -7.33 -5.77
CA THR A 308 -4.78 -6.99 -4.59
C THR A 308 -4.58 -5.48 -4.47
N ASP A 309 -5.09 -4.92 -3.36
CA ASP A 309 -4.82 -3.56 -2.91
C ASP A 309 -3.43 -3.51 -2.23
N GLY A 310 -3.34 -3.80 -0.95
CA GLY A 310 -2.12 -3.66 -0.15
C GLY A 310 -1.17 -4.85 -0.20
N ILE A 311 0.11 -4.56 -0.11
CA ILE A 311 1.19 -5.53 0.02
C ILE A 311 2.24 -5.06 1.03
N GLU A 312 2.90 -6.00 1.70
CA GLU A 312 4.05 -5.71 2.55
C GLU A 312 5.13 -6.78 2.38
N LEU A 313 6.39 -6.40 2.58
CA LEU A 313 7.53 -7.32 2.55
C LEU A 313 8.59 -6.92 3.57
N ILE A 314 8.86 -7.84 4.50
CA ILE A 314 9.99 -7.71 5.41
C ILE A 314 10.97 -8.85 5.18
N VAL A 315 12.23 -8.50 4.90
CA VAL A 315 13.33 -9.46 4.74
C VAL A 315 13.87 -9.87 6.12
N GLY A 316 14.21 -11.13 6.27
CA GLY A 316 14.77 -11.72 7.49
C GLY A 316 14.09 -13.02 7.89
N ASP A 317 14.57 -13.61 8.97
CA ASP A 317 14.04 -14.88 9.48
C ASP A 317 12.68 -14.66 10.18
N PHE A 318 11.68 -15.43 9.78
CA PHE A 318 10.35 -15.55 10.40
C PHE A 318 10.05 -17.00 10.84
N GLY A 319 11.09 -17.81 10.98
CA GLY A 319 10.98 -19.23 11.28
C GLY A 319 10.97 -20.12 10.04
N PRO A 320 10.79 -21.44 10.21
CA PRO A 320 11.01 -22.42 9.13
C PRO A 320 10.14 -22.24 7.88
N ALA A 321 8.96 -21.63 8.03
CA ALA A 321 8.07 -21.38 6.89
C ALA A 321 8.56 -20.22 6.00
N TYR A 322 9.24 -19.22 6.59
CA TYR A 322 9.65 -17.99 5.89
C TYR A 322 11.06 -17.56 6.31
N PRO A 323 12.10 -18.39 6.04
CA PRO A 323 13.45 -18.18 6.59
C PRO A 323 14.19 -16.98 6.00
N GLY A 324 13.85 -16.54 4.79
CA GLY A 324 14.49 -15.41 4.11
C GLY A 324 13.66 -14.14 4.04
N GLY A 325 12.42 -14.19 4.53
CA GLY A 325 11.49 -13.04 4.51
C GLY A 325 10.06 -13.45 4.26
N LEU A 326 9.16 -12.56 4.63
CA LEU A 326 7.72 -12.73 4.50
C LEU A 326 7.14 -11.64 3.59
N PHE A 327 6.55 -12.05 2.48
CA PHE A 327 5.71 -11.22 1.63
C PHE A 327 4.25 -11.50 1.94
N ILE A 328 3.45 -10.45 2.09
CA ILE A 328 2.01 -10.54 2.32
C ILE A 328 1.30 -9.75 1.24
N ALA A 329 0.21 -10.30 0.73
CA ALA A 329 -0.68 -9.64 -0.22
C ALA A 329 -2.13 -9.78 0.23
N GLN A 330 -2.89 -8.72 0.15
CA GLN A 330 -4.33 -8.74 0.28
C GLN A 330 -4.93 -9.55 -0.89
N ASP A 331 -5.98 -10.33 -0.60
CA ASP A 331 -6.76 -11.08 -1.58
C ASP A 331 -8.18 -10.52 -1.63
N GLY A 332 -8.49 -9.78 -2.71
CA GLY A 332 -9.73 -9.05 -2.90
C GLY A 332 -10.91 -9.94 -3.28
N ILE A 333 -10.67 -11.17 -3.77
CA ILE A 333 -11.73 -12.09 -4.18
C ILE A 333 -11.56 -13.43 -3.47
N GLN A 334 -12.46 -13.70 -2.52
CA GLN A 334 -12.49 -14.94 -1.75
C GLN A 334 -13.75 -15.74 -2.01
N ALA A 335 -13.58 -17.05 -2.14
CA ALA A 335 -14.72 -17.99 -2.08
C ALA A 335 -15.37 -17.89 -0.69
N GLY A 336 -16.62 -17.41 -0.63
CA GLY A 336 -17.34 -17.18 0.64
C GLY A 336 -17.49 -15.71 1.02
N GLY A 337 -16.92 -14.79 0.25
CA GLY A 337 -17.21 -13.35 0.30
C GLY A 337 -16.53 -12.57 1.42
N ALA A 338 -15.61 -13.16 2.18
CA ALA A 338 -14.80 -12.46 3.17
C ALA A 338 -13.33 -12.49 2.74
N GLN A 339 -12.71 -11.32 2.63
CA GLN A 339 -11.35 -11.14 2.15
C GLN A 339 -10.31 -11.43 3.23
N ASN A 340 -9.09 -11.78 2.83
CA ASN A 340 -7.99 -12.09 3.74
C ASN A 340 -6.63 -11.66 3.18
N PHE A 341 -5.54 -12.14 3.79
CA PHE A 341 -4.17 -11.90 3.37
C PHE A 341 -3.45 -13.23 3.12
N LYS A 342 -2.73 -13.33 1.99
CA LYS A 342 -1.90 -14.50 1.64
C LYS A 342 -0.46 -14.25 2.06
N LEU A 343 0.18 -15.28 2.62
CA LEU A 343 1.54 -15.27 3.13
C LEU A 343 2.45 -16.08 2.22
N VAL A 344 3.48 -15.45 1.66
CA VAL A 344 4.42 -16.06 0.71
C VAL A 344 5.86 -15.92 1.21
N ALA A 345 6.67 -16.97 1.08
CA ALA A 345 8.08 -16.86 1.38
C ALA A 345 8.82 -16.02 0.33
N TRP A 346 9.57 -15.02 0.77
CA TRP A 346 10.40 -14.22 -0.12
C TRP A 346 11.40 -15.05 -0.93
N ASP A 347 11.93 -16.12 -0.33
CA ASP A 347 12.84 -17.05 -1.02
C ASP A 347 12.21 -17.76 -2.21
N ASP A 348 10.90 -18.05 -2.17
CA ASP A 348 10.18 -18.65 -3.30
C ASP A 348 10.05 -17.64 -4.44
N ILE A 349 9.74 -16.37 -4.12
CA ILE A 349 9.67 -15.28 -5.10
C ILE A 349 11.05 -15.07 -5.73
N LYS A 350 12.12 -14.94 -4.91
CA LYS A 350 13.50 -14.79 -5.42
C LYS A 350 13.87 -15.92 -6.37
N THR A 351 13.60 -17.17 -5.97
CA THR A 351 13.91 -18.35 -6.76
C THR A 351 13.16 -18.36 -8.10
N ALA A 352 11.87 -18.04 -8.09
CA ALA A 352 11.04 -18.04 -9.28
C ALA A 352 11.45 -16.97 -10.30
N ILE A 353 11.88 -15.79 -9.82
CA ILE A 353 12.36 -14.68 -10.67
C ILE A 353 13.83 -14.83 -11.05
N GLY A 354 14.60 -15.66 -10.35
CA GLY A 354 16.04 -15.82 -10.56
C GLY A 354 16.88 -14.74 -9.89
N LEU A 355 16.38 -14.15 -8.79
CA LEU A 355 17.16 -13.25 -7.96
C LEU A 355 18.15 -14.03 -7.08
N PRO A 356 19.29 -13.44 -6.70
CA PRO A 356 20.22 -14.05 -5.74
C PRO A 356 19.54 -14.39 -4.41
N ARG A 357 19.97 -15.50 -3.83
CA ARG A 357 19.50 -15.95 -2.50
C ARG A 357 20.15 -15.16 -1.39
#